data_88a9329965b3d6476bf67cf7ab78b093
#
_entry.id   88a9329965b3d6476bf67cf7ab78b093
#
_cell.length_a   1.000
_cell.length_b   1.000
_cell.length_c   1.000
_cell.angle_alpha   90.00
_cell.angle_beta   90.00
_cell.angle_gamma   90.00
#
_symmetry.space_group_name_H-M   'P 1'
#
loop_
_entity.id
_entity.type
_entity.pdbx_description
1 polymer ?
#
loop_
_entity_poly.entity_id
_entity_poly.type
_entity_poly.pdbx_seq_one_letter_code
_entity_poly.pdbx_strand_id
1 'polypeptide(L)'
;MSLTAVSANENNTFTDLQTAIDESGNEVNINRDYAYNNSADGKYGDGIIISNRELVINGNGYAFDGSDQARILLVNQCNLTVNNLILTNGLSQYGSGIYAKNSNIILNNVTFKNMNSSQTGVCLINSGSLTIEDSSFINTTSEKGSAVFGAWQILK
;
A
#
# COMPACT_ATOMS: atom_id res chain seq x y z
N MET A 1 -5.28 19.38 41.05
CA MET A 1 -4.32 18.79 40.08
C MET A 1 -5.02 18.67 38.73
N SER A 2 -4.62 19.49 37.79
CA SER A 2 -5.12 19.39 36.43
C SER A 2 -4.39 18.23 35.75
N LEU A 3 -5.08 17.14 35.45
CA LEU A 3 -4.62 16.16 34.47
C LEU A 3 -4.72 16.81 33.11
N THR A 4 -3.63 17.39 32.62
CA THR A 4 -3.46 17.57 31.20
C THR A 4 -3.40 16.16 30.61
N ALA A 5 -4.48 15.75 29.94
CA ALA A 5 -4.41 14.64 29.02
C ALA A 5 -3.33 15.03 28.00
N VAL A 6 -2.17 14.41 28.10
CA VAL A 6 -1.24 14.32 27.00
C VAL A 6 -2.03 13.56 25.93
N SER A 7 -2.57 14.29 24.95
CA SER A 7 -2.98 13.71 23.70
C SER A 7 -1.74 12.95 23.24
N ALA A 8 -1.77 11.63 23.35
CA ALA A 8 -0.84 10.80 22.62
C ALA A 8 -1.05 11.21 21.17
N ASN A 9 -0.09 11.91 20.63
CA ASN A 9 0.04 12.13 19.21
C ASN A 9 0.24 10.71 18.67
N GLU A 10 -0.86 10.04 18.36
CA GLU A 10 -0.80 8.75 17.69
C GLU A 10 -0.31 9.07 16.29
N ASN A 11 1.00 9.01 16.13
CA ASN A 11 1.65 9.21 14.86
C ASN A 11 1.34 7.97 14.00
N ASN A 12 0.26 8.05 13.24
CA ASN A 12 -0.18 7.01 12.31
C ASN A 12 0.00 7.49 10.87
N THR A 13 1.11 8.14 10.61
CA THR A 13 1.43 8.73 9.31
C THR A 13 2.15 7.74 8.40
N PHE A 14 2.28 8.06 7.12
CA PHE A 14 3.14 7.29 6.21
C PHE A 14 4.61 7.35 6.62
N THR A 15 5.05 8.43 7.24
CA THR A 15 6.40 8.52 7.82
C THR A 15 6.60 7.47 8.90
N ASP A 16 5.62 7.27 9.78
CA ASP A 16 5.70 6.26 10.84
C ASP A 16 5.63 4.84 10.26
N LEU A 17 4.77 4.62 9.26
CA LEU A 17 4.69 3.34 8.55
C LEU A 17 6.01 3.01 7.85
N GLN A 18 6.62 3.98 7.15
CA GLN A 18 7.92 3.77 6.51
C GLN A 18 8.98 3.41 7.53
N THR A 19 9.01 4.09 8.67
CA THR A 19 9.94 3.79 9.76
C THR A 19 9.75 2.36 10.28
N ALA A 20 8.50 1.94 10.51
CA ALA A 20 8.20 0.58 10.95
C ALA A 20 8.65 -0.48 9.94
N ILE A 21 8.48 -0.21 8.65
CA ILE A 21 8.93 -1.10 7.57
C ILE A 21 10.46 -1.12 7.48
N ASP A 22 11.12 0.03 7.56
CA ASP A 22 12.58 0.14 7.44
C ASP A 22 13.31 -0.54 8.62
N GLU A 23 12.74 -0.45 9.81
CA GLU A 23 13.27 -1.08 11.03
C GLU A 23 12.93 -2.58 11.13
N SER A 24 12.00 -3.08 10.31
CA SER A 24 11.65 -4.49 10.30
C SER A 24 12.73 -5.34 9.62
N GLY A 25 12.80 -6.60 10.01
CA GLY A 25 13.51 -7.64 9.22
C GLY A 25 12.71 -7.99 7.95
N ASN A 26 12.57 -9.28 7.68
CA ASN A 26 11.80 -9.75 6.51
C ASN A 26 10.28 -9.81 6.78
N GLU A 27 9.82 -9.37 7.94
CA GLU A 27 8.42 -9.39 8.32
C GLU A 27 8.08 -8.19 9.17
N VAL A 28 6.91 -7.59 8.90
CA VAL A 28 6.32 -6.52 9.73
C VAL A 28 4.88 -6.89 10.08
N ASN A 29 4.54 -6.76 11.35
CA ASN A 29 3.20 -6.97 11.86
C ASN A 29 2.53 -5.62 12.13
N ILE A 30 1.51 -5.31 11.34
CA ILE A 30 0.75 -4.06 11.46
C ILE A 30 -0.17 -4.16 12.67
N ASN A 31 -0.20 -3.13 13.49
CA ASN A 31 -0.96 -3.08 14.75
C ASN A 31 -1.89 -1.87 14.87
N ARG A 32 -2.02 -1.09 13.78
CA ARG A 32 -2.89 0.09 13.70
C ARG A 32 -3.10 0.51 12.25
N ASP A 33 -4.06 1.40 12.02
CA ASP A 33 -4.22 2.08 10.74
C ASP A 33 -3.16 3.16 10.54
N TYR A 34 -2.76 3.39 9.29
CA TYR A 34 -1.86 4.47 8.88
C TYR A 34 -2.51 5.29 7.78
N ALA A 35 -2.40 6.61 7.86
CA ALA A 35 -2.96 7.50 6.86
C ALA A 35 -1.92 8.53 6.37
N TYR A 36 -1.94 8.80 5.08
CA TYR A 36 -1.13 9.84 4.48
C TYR A 36 -1.55 11.22 5.00
N ASN A 37 -0.59 12.00 5.46
CA ASN A 37 -0.76 13.38 5.90
C ASN A 37 0.21 14.28 5.14
N ASN A 38 -0.30 15.09 4.23
CA ASN A 38 0.52 15.92 3.35
C ASN A 38 1.54 16.81 4.09
N SER A 39 1.20 17.28 5.29
CA SER A 39 2.11 18.12 6.09
C SER A 39 3.29 17.35 6.68
N ALA A 40 3.09 16.06 6.99
CA ALA A 40 4.11 15.18 7.58
C ALA A 40 4.80 14.31 6.52
N ASP A 41 4.09 13.93 5.47
CA ASP A 41 4.45 12.83 4.56
C ASP A 41 4.75 13.30 3.14
N GLY A 42 5.00 14.59 2.89
CA GLY A 42 5.13 15.11 1.53
C GLY A 42 6.07 14.33 0.60
N LYS A 43 7.12 13.72 1.14
CA LYS A 43 8.04 12.85 0.40
C LYS A 43 7.47 11.49 0.02
N TYR A 44 6.34 11.08 0.61
CA TYR A 44 5.65 9.80 0.37
C TYR A 44 4.37 9.95 -0.45
N GLY A 45 4.18 11.05 -1.15
CA GLY A 45 3.09 11.20 -2.11
C GLY A 45 3.08 10.13 -3.20
N ASP A 46 4.26 9.63 -3.56
CA ASP A 46 4.41 8.49 -4.47
C ASP A 46 4.33 7.11 -3.77
N GLY A 47 4.00 7.07 -2.49
CA GLY A 47 3.78 5.87 -1.69
C GLY A 47 4.93 5.51 -0.75
N ILE A 48 4.63 4.56 0.11
CA ILE A 48 5.61 3.89 0.96
C ILE A 48 6.60 3.12 0.09
N ILE A 49 7.88 3.33 0.33
CA ILE A 49 8.95 2.78 -0.51
C ILE A 49 9.44 1.45 0.07
N ILE A 50 9.34 0.39 -0.74
CA ILE A 50 9.87 -0.94 -0.41
C ILE A 50 10.81 -1.34 -1.55
N SER A 51 12.10 -1.49 -1.26
CA SER A 51 13.09 -1.75 -2.31
C SER A 51 14.19 -2.72 -1.89
N ASN A 52 14.64 -3.54 -2.86
CA ASN A 52 15.79 -4.43 -2.75
C ASN A 52 15.70 -5.39 -1.56
N ARG A 53 14.53 -5.96 -1.31
CA ARG A 53 14.33 -6.85 -0.16
C ARG A 53 13.23 -7.89 -0.38
N GLU A 54 13.23 -8.89 0.45
CA GLU A 54 12.10 -9.75 0.73
C GLU A 54 11.34 -9.21 1.94
N LEU A 55 10.02 -9.11 1.87
CA LEU A 55 9.20 -8.61 2.96
C LEU A 55 7.83 -9.27 3.00
N VAL A 56 7.39 -9.63 4.20
CA VAL A 56 6.02 -10.01 4.49
C VAL A 56 5.36 -8.91 5.32
N ILE A 57 4.23 -8.38 4.85
CA ILE A 57 3.39 -7.44 5.60
C ILE A 57 2.17 -8.20 6.09
N ASN A 58 2.06 -8.38 7.39
CA ASN A 58 0.86 -8.91 8.04
C ASN A 58 -0.02 -7.75 8.49
N GLY A 59 -1.04 -7.47 7.70
CA GLY A 59 -1.93 -6.30 7.89
C GLY A 59 -2.87 -6.43 9.09
N ASN A 60 -3.19 -7.66 9.52
CA ASN A 60 -4.06 -7.92 10.66
C ASN A 60 -5.44 -7.23 10.59
N GLY A 61 -5.91 -6.94 9.37
CA GLY A 61 -7.18 -6.24 9.11
C GLY A 61 -7.11 -4.72 9.22
N TYR A 62 -5.95 -4.14 9.49
CA TYR A 62 -5.74 -2.69 9.50
C TYR A 62 -5.67 -2.09 8.10
N ALA A 63 -5.71 -0.76 8.03
CA ALA A 63 -5.75 -0.03 6.77
C ALA A 63 -4.51 0.86 6.55
N PHE A 64 -4.08 0.95 5.28
CA PHE A 64 -3.22 2.02 4.79
C PHE A 64 -4.07 2.93 3.92
N ASP A 65 -4.20 4.19 4.31
CA ASP A 65 -5.08 5.18 3.70
C ASP A 65 -4.27 6.26 2.97
N GLY A 66 -4.44 6.35 1.67
CA GLY A 66 -3.79 7.37 0.84
C GLY A 66 -4.42 8.75 0.96
N SER A 67 -5.53 8.89 1.70
CA SER A 67 -6.24 10.15 1.94
C SER A 67 -6.66 10.89 0.65
N ASP A 68 -6.89 10.17 -0.44
CA ASP A 68 -7.12 10.71 -1.79
C ASP A 68 -6.01 11.66 -2.29
N GLN A 69 -4.78 11.47 -1.81
CA GLN A 69 -3.64 12.33 -2.11
C GLN A 69 -2.37 11.57 -2.50
N ALA A 70 -2.24 10.32 -2.08
CA ALA A 70 -1.04 9.53 -2.28
C ALA A 70 -1.31 8.13 -2.85
N ARG A 71 -0.33 7.58 -3.58
CA ARG A 71 -0.23 6.13 -3.78
C ARG A 71 0.04 5.45 -2.44
N ILE A 72 -0.37 4.19 -2.30
CA ILE A 72 -0.11 3.47 -1.04
C ILE A 72 1.29 2.85 -1.04
N LEU A 73 1.61 2.00 -2.02
CA LEU A 73 2.89 1.28 -2.06
C LEU A 73 3.65 1.50 -3.37
N LEU A 74 4.93 1.82 -3.26
CA LEU A 74 5.90 1.86 -4.36
C LEU A 74 6.96 0.78 -4.11
N VAL A 75 6.97 -0.24 -4.97
CA VAL A 75 7.78 -1.46 -4.76
C VAL A 75 8.78 -1.63 -5.89
N ASN A 76 10.05 -1.87 -5.57
CA ASN A 76 11.10 -2.04 -6.57
C ASN A 76 12.08 -3.14 -6.19
N GLN A 77 12.30 -4.10 -7.09
CA GLN A 77 13.24 -5.21 -6.90
C GLN A 77 12.98 -6.00 -5.60
N CYS A 78 11.71 -6.37 -5.36
CA CYS A 78 11.29 -7.04 -4.13
C CYS A 78 10.54 -8.34 -4.40
N ASN A 79 10.61 -9.23 -3.41
CA ASN A 79 9.60 -10.27 -3.21
C ASN A 79 8.72 -9.81 -2.04
N LEU A 80 7.51 -9.36 -2.34
CA LEU A 80 6.59 -8.82 -1.34
C LEU A 80 5.36 -9.70 -1.20
N THR A 81 5.09 -10.12 0.03
CA THR A 81 3.81 -10.76 0.40
C THR A 81 3.02 -9.83 1.31
N VAL A 82 1.76 -9.61 0.99
CA VAL A 82 0.84 -8.80 1.79
C VAL A 82 -0.34 -9.68 2.21
N ASN A 83 -0.57 -9.77 3.50
CA ASN A 83 -1.61 -10.58 4.10
C ASN A 83 -2.59 -9.71 4.88
N ASN A 84 -3.90 -9.92 4.68
CA ASN A 84 -4.98 -9.39 5.49
C ASN A 84 -4.87 -7.87 5.74
N LEU A 85 -4.82 -7.08 4.68
CA LEU A 85 -4.63 -5.63 4.71
C LEU A 85 -5.71 -4.92 3.90
N ILE A 86 -6.09 -3.73 4.33
CA ILE A 86 -6.96 -2.84 3.56
C ILE A 86 -6.10 -1.71 3.00
N LEU A 87 -6.13 -1.52 1.69
CA LEU A 87 -5.55 -0.36 1.01
C LEU A 87 -6.71 0.52 0.55
N THR A 88 -6.74 1.77 1.00
CA THR A 88 -7.91 2.63 0.76
C THR A 88 -7.53 4.05 0.34
N ASN A 89 -8.44 4.71 -0.41
CA ASN A 89 -8.33 6.11 -0.82
C ASN A 89 -6.97 6.45 -1.48
N GLY A 90 -6.45 5.53 -2.28
CA GLY A 90 -5.21 5.76 -3.02
C GLY A 90 -5.46 6.61 -4.27
N LEU A 91 -4.56 7.56 -4.54
CA LEU A 91 -4.58 8.42 -5.72
C LEU A 91 -3.24 8.42 -6.42
N SER A 92 -3.22 8.14 -7.73
CA SER A 92 -2.02 8.25 -8.57
C SER A 92 -2.38 8.22 -10.05
N GLN A 93 -1.45 8.55 -10.93
CA GLN A 93 -1.62 8.29 -12.37
C GLN A 93 -1.56 6.79 -12.67
N TYR A 94 -0.66 6.08 -12.00
CA TYR A 94 -0.35 4.67 -12.24
C TYR A 94 -0.28 3.92 -10.92
N GLY A 95 -1.04 2.83 -10.79
CA GLY A 95 -0.99 1.98 -9.60
C GLY A 95 -1.26 2.72 -8.30
N SER A 96 -2.48 3.22 -8.10
CA SER A 96 -2.84 3.99 -6.90
C SER A 96 -2.74 3.18 -5.60
N GLY A 97 -2.96 1.88 -5.67
CA GLY A 97 -2.72 0.97 -4.57
C GLY A 97 -1.26 0.51 -4.52
N ILE A 98 -0.81 -0.14 -5.60
CA ILE A 98 0.54 -0.69 -5.71
C ILE A 98 1.12 -0.37 -7.09
N TYR A 99 2.30 0.23 -7.11
CA TYR A 99 3.14 0.27 -8.29
C TYR A 99 4.41 -0.54 -8.04
N ALA A 100 4.58 -1.63 -8.75
CA ALA A 100 5.70 -2.53 -8.58
C ALA A 100 6.56 -2.60 -9.85
N LYS A 101 7.88 -2.53 -9.68
CA LYS A 101 8.89 -2.71 -10.73
C LYS A 101 9.81 -3.86 -10.37
N ASN A 102 10.07 -4.75 -11.36
CA ASN A 102 11.01 -5.87 -11.20
C ASN A 102 10.76 -6.65 -9.90
N SER A 103 9.50 -6.90 -9.57
CA SER A 103 9.09 -7.44 -8.27
C SER A 103 8.08 -8.56 -8.41
N ASN A 104 8.12 -9.49 -7.48
CA ASN A 104 7.13 -10.53 -7.34
C ASN A 104 6.24 -10.20 -6.15
N ILE A 105 4.94 -10.06 -6.40
CA ILE A 105 3.94 -9.64 -5.42
C ILE A 105 2.95 -10.76 -5.18
N ILE A 106 2.69 -11.06 -3.92
CA ILE A 106 1.66 -11.99 -3.48
C ILE A 106 0.70 -11.23 -2.55
N LEU A 107 -0.58 -11.25 -2.88
CA LEU A 107 -1.65 -10.60 -2.13
C LEU A 107 -2.62 -11.67 -1.63
N ASN A 108 -2.76 -11.80 -0.33
CA ASN A 108 -3.66 -12.75 0.32
C ASN A 108 -4.65 -12.00 1.20
N ASN A 109 -5.94 -12.09 0.90
CA ASN A 109 -7.00 -11.40 1.65
C ASN A 109 -6.74 -9.89 1.77
N VAL A 110 -6.43 -9.24 0.64
CA VAL A 110 -6.21 -7.79 0.56
C VAL A 110 -7.42 -7.11 -0.07
N THR A 111 -7.90 -6.06 0.57
CA THR A 111 -9.00 -5.25 0.05
C THR A 111 -8.46 -3.93 -0.48
N PHE A 112 -8.71 -3.65 -1.76
CA PHE A 112 -8.50 -2.34 -2.38
C PHE A 112 -9.85 -1.62 -2.42
N LYS A 113 -9.93 -0.46 -1.78
CA LYS A 113 -11.18 0.29 -1.66
C LYS A 113 -11.00 1.76 -2.02
N ASN A 114 -11.94 2.34 -2.78
CA ASN A 114 -11.93 3.75 -3.17
C ASN A 114 -10.60 4.17 -3.82
N MET A 115 -10.10 3.39 -4.76
CA MET A 115 -8.85 3.66 -5.44
C MET A 115 -9.09 4.43 -6.74
N ASN A 116 -8.25 5.42 -7.02
CA ASN A 116 -8.31 6.20 -8.23
C ASN A 116 -6.95 6.24 -8.94
N SER A 117 -6.89 5.62 -10.11
CA SER A 117 -5.73 5.67 -11.01
C SER A 117 -6.11 6.40 -12.30
N SER A 118 -5.59 7.60 -12.52
CA SER A 118 -6.05 8.41 -13.66
C SER A 118 -5.61 7.87 -15.03
N GLN A 119 -4.74 6.88 -15.10
CA GLN A 119 -4.34 6.25 -16.37
C GLN A 119 -4.43 4.72 -16.36
N THR A 120 -3.72 4.01 -15.49
CA THR A 120 -3.70 2.54 -15.49
C THR A 120 -3.87 1.97 -14.11
N GLY A 121 -4.55 0.84 -14.03
CA GLY A 121 -4.76 -0.08 -12.90
C GLY A 121 -4.49 0.40 -11.48
N VAL A 122 -5.22 -0.12 -10.54
CA VAL A 122 -4.98 0.07 -9.11
C VAL A 122 -3.69 -0.62 -8.68
N CYS A 123 -3.47 -1.84 -9.20
CA CYS A 123 -2.20 -2.55 -9.13
C CYS A 123 -1.52 -2.50 -10.50
N LEU A 124 -0.38 -1.86 -10.59
CA LEU A 124 0.46 -1.84 -11.79
C LEU A 124 1.75 -2.61 -11.54
N ILE A 125 1.97 -3.65 -12.31
CA ILE A 125 3.20 -4.45 -12.27
C ILE A 125 4.00 -4.21 -13.55
N ASN A 126 5.11 -3.52 -13.41
CA ASN A 126 6.06 -3.29 -14.49
C ASN A 126 7.25 -4.23 -14.33
N SER A 127 7.17 -5.38 -14.98
CA SER A 127 8.11 -6.51 -14.86
C SER A 127 8.05 -7.23 -13.50
N GLY A 128 7.89 -8.54 -13.56
CA GLY A 128 7.73 -9.42 -12.41
C GLY A 128 6.42 -10.21 -12.44
N SER A 129 5.93 -10.61 -11.31
CA SER A 129 4.71 -11.40 -11.18
C SER A 129 3.76 -10.83 -10.12
N LEU A 130 2.47 -11.14 -10.28
CA LEU A 130 1.45 -10.84 -9.29
C LEU A 130 0.56 -12.07 -9.10
N THR A 131 0.46 -12.51 -7.86
CA THR A 131 -0.50 -13.52 -7.42
C THR A 131 -1.50 -12.85 -6.50
N ILE A 132 -2.79 -13.07 -6.74
CA ILE A 132 -3.88 -12.50 -5.92
C ILE A 132 -4.78 -13.64 -5.48
N GLU A 133 -4.92 -13.82 -4.17
CA GLU A 133 -5.80 -14.81 -3.55
C GLU A 133 -6.76 -14.13 -2.57
N ASP A 134 -8.03 -14.53 -2.56
CA ASP A 134 -9.08 -14.08 -1.64
C ASP A 134 -9.18 -12.54 -1.48
N SER A 135 -8.79 -11.78 -2.50
CA SER A 135 -8.68 -10.33 -2.44
C SER A 135 -9.79 -9.66 -3.24
N SER A 136 -10.08 -8.40 -2.93
CA SER A 136 -11.19 -7.67 -3.53
C SER A 136 -10.82 -6.25 -3.94
N PHE A 137 -11.51 -5.77 -5.00
CA PHE A 137 -11.41 -4.40 -5.50
C PHE A 137 -12.80 -3.77 -5.45
N ILE A 138 -12.97 -2.77 -4.60
CA ILE A 138 -14.27 -2.16 -4.30
C ILE A 138 -14.19 -0.68 -4.63
N ASN A 139 -15.11 -0.18 -5.46
CA ASN A 139 -15.17 1.22 -5.85
C ASN A 139 -13.81 1.74 -6.35
N THR A 140 -13.24 1.04 -7.33
CA THR A 140 -11.95 1.38 -7.93
C THR A 140 -12.15 1.94 -9.32
N THR A 141 -11.41 2.98 -9.68
CA THR A 141 -11.48 3.63 -10.99
C THR A 141 -10.13 3.69 -11.68
N SER A 142 -10.15 3.52 -13.00
CA SER A 142 -8.98 3.65 -13.85
C SER A 142 -9.42 3.99 -15.29
N GLU A 143 -8.73 4.91 -15.95
CA GLU A 143 -9.10 5.36 -17.30
C GLU A 143 -8.81 4.29 -18.37
N LYS A 144 -7.73 3.55 -18.25
CA LYS A 144 -7.33 2.47 -19.15
C LYS A 144 -7.43 1.12 -18.46
N GLY A 145 -8.65 0.74 -18.12
CA GLY A 145 -9.06 -0.60 -17.68
C GLY A 145 -8.41 -1.08 -16.38
N SER A 146 -9.24 -1.65 -15.61
CA SER A 146 -9.05 -2.67 -14.59
C SER A 146 -8.26 -2.36 -13.31
N ALA A 147 -8.69 -3.11 -12.33
CA ALA A 147 -8.07 -3.26 -11.04
C ALA A 147 -6.57 -3.59 -11.15
N VAL A 148 -6.20 -4.41 -12.14
CA VAL A 148 -4.81 -4.88 -12.33
C VAL A 148 -4.33 -4.62 -13.75
N PHE A 149 -3.12 -4.09 -13.88
CA PHE A 149 -2.43 -3.90 -15.14
C PHE A 149 -0.98 -4.38 -15.04
N GLY A 150 -0.49 -5.14 -16.03
CA GLY A 150 0.90 -5.60 -16.03
C GLY A 150 1.16 -6.77 -16.96
N ALA A 151 2.44 -7.10 -17.12
CA ALA A 151 2.91 -8.03 -18.14
C ALA A 151 2.68 -9.51 -17.80
N TRP A 152 2.64 -9.89 -16.53
CA TRP A 152 2.46 -11.28 -16.10
C TRP A 152 1.59 -11.34 -14.86
N GLN A 153 0.42 -11.96 -14.98
CA GLN A 153 -0.56 -12.06 -13.90
C GLN A 153 -0.97 -13.52 -13.70
N ILE A 154 -0.99 -13.93 -12.45
CA ILE A 154 -1.66 -15.16 -12.02
C ILE A 154 -2.72 -14.75 -11.01
N LEU A 155 -3.99 -14.91 -11.39
CA LEU A 155 -5.14 -14.73 -10.51
C LEU A 155 -5.61 -16.10 -10.04
N LYS A 156 -5.80 -16.28 -8.76
CA LYS A 156 -6.39 -17.46 -8.15
C LYS A 156 -7.55 -17.08 -7.26
#